data_448a540820bb93c5ab2fa794090c2e62
#
_entry.id   448a540820bb93c5ab2fa794090c2e62
#
_cell.length_a   1.000
_cell.length_b   1.000
_cell.length_c   1.000
_cell.angle_alpha   90.00
_cell.angle_beta   90.00
_cell.angle_gamma   90.00
#
_symmetry.space_group_name_H-M   'P 1'
#
loop_
_entity.id
_entity.type
_entity.pdbx_description
1 polymer ?
#
loop_
_entity_poly.entity_id
_entity_poly.type
_entity_poly.pdbx_seq_one_letter_code
_entity_poly.pdbx_strand_id
1 'polypeptide(L)'
;NVEDKFRKMEHIFAKGDALQPGLYSLLISQWDNAADVVIGGRDMNSNAAIPREFSNHPSFVDQMMLADMCAYLPNDILCKVDRAAMAVSLETRVPLLNRAIVEHALRMPLSHKLSNDLGKWPLRQILYKRVPRQLIERRKMGFGIPLDSWLRGPLRAWAEDLLDESRLRQEGYFDPTAIRRSVDLHMSGKANESSRLWCVLMFQAWQASHRNEWLQRKPAEIAHV
;
A
#
# COMPACT_ATOMS: atom_id res chain seq x y z
N ASN A 1 5.63 6.09 10.22
CA ASN A 1 5.34 6.15 11.64
C ASN A 1 6.22 5.13 12.38
N VAL A 2 6.92 5.57 13.44
CA VAL A 2 7.86 4.71 14.21
C VAL A 2 7.07 3.65 14.98
N GLU A 3 5.96 4.01 15.60
CA GLU A 3 5.08 3.10 16.36
C GLU A 3 4.51 1.98 15.50
N ASP A 4 4.10 2.27 14.27
CA ASP A 4 3.59 1.27 13.33
C ASP A 4 4.69 0.26 12.93
N LYS A 5 5.94 0.73 12.78
CA LYS A 5 7.08 -0.14 12.53
C LYS A 5 7.38 -1.05 13.74
N PHE A 6 7.34 -0.50 14.95
CA PHE A 6 7.54 -1.31 16.16
C PHE A 6 6.46 -2.36 16.32
N ARG A 7 5.19 -2.00 16.15
CA ARG A 7 4.08 -2.96 16.19
C ARG A 7 4.22 -4.07 15.15
N LYS A 8 4.56 -3.72 13.91
CA LYS A 8 4.84 -4.71 12.85
C LYS A 8 6.03 -5.61 13.21
N MET A 9 7.08 -5.05 13.82
CA MET A 9 8.22 -5.84 14.30
C MET A 9 7.83 -6.78 15.43
N GLU A 10 7.05 -6.35 16.42
CA GLU A 10 6.55 -7.22 17.49
C GLU A 10 5.76 -8.41 16.94
N HIS A 11 4.91 -8.16 15.95
CA HIS A 11 4.14 -9.20 15.26
C HIS A 11 5.04 -10.18 14.49
N ILE A 12 6.12 -9.66 13.91
CA ILE A 12 7.16 -10.44 13.25
C ILE A 12 7.87 -11.37 14.27
N PHE A 13 8.33 -10.84 15.38
CA PHE A 13 9.02 -11.62 16.39
C PHE A 13 8.13 -12.66 17.08
N ALA A 14 6.84 -12.41 17.20
CA ALA A 14 5.87 -13.34 17.79
C ALA A 14 5.61 -14.58 16.91
N LYS A 15 5.85 -14.52 15.60
CA LYS A 15 5.59 -15.62 14.66
C LYS A 15 6.74 -16.58 14.43
N GLY A 16 7.94 -16.34 14.96
CA GLY A 16 9.11 -17.23 14.86
C GLY A 16 9.52 -17.55 13.42
N ASP A 17 9.98 -18.79 13.17
CA ASP A 17 10.53 -19.22 11.86
C ASP A 17 9.54 -19.27 10.70
N ALA A 18 8.24 -19.13 10.93
CA ALA A 18 7.21 -19.00 9.89
C ALA A 18 7.16 -17.60 9.23
N LEU A 19 8.19 -16.82 9.41
CA LEU A 19 8.29 -15.38 9.15
C LEU A 19 8.25 -15.00 7.67
N GLN A 20 8.89 -15.78 6.80
CA GLN A 20 9.16 -15.35 5.43
C GLN A 20 7.91 -15.20 4.56
N PRO A 21 6.95 -16.13 4.53
CA PRO A 21 5.79 -15.99 3.65
C PRO A 21 4.82 -14.87 4.05
N GLY A 22 4.73 -14.56 5.36
CA GLY A 22 3.80 -13.54 5.87
C GLY A 22 4.38 -12.12 5.97
N LEU A 23 5.71 -11.99 5.91
CA LEU A 23 6.38 -10.71 6.15
C LEU A 23 5.99 -9.65 5.10
N TYR A 24 5.96 -10.02 3.83
CA TYR A 24 5.60 -9.09 2.77
C TYR A 24 4.18 -8.53 2.97
N SER A 25 3.21 -9.39 3.20
CA SER A 25 1.83 -8.97 3.46
C SER A 25 1.71 -8.07 4.68
N LEU A 26 2.40 -8.42 5.75
CA LEU A 26 2.42 -7.59 6.96
C LEU A 26 3.00 -6.19 6.68
N LEU A 27 4.02 -6.09 5.85
CA LEU A 27 4.64 -4.81 5.50
C LEU A 27 3.73 -3.92 4.66
N ILE A 28 2.95 -4.51 3.73
CA ILE A 28 2.05 -3.75 2.85
C ILE A 28 0.65 -3.54 3.45
N SER A 29 0.21 -4.38 4.39
CA SER A 29 -1.11 -4.26 5.02
C SER A 29 -1.16 -3.10 6.00
N GLN A 30 -2.28 -2.38 5.99
CA GLN A 30 -2.58 -1.36 6.98
C GLN A 30 -3.32 -1.95 8.19
N TRP A 31 -4.16 -2.93 7.98
CA TRP A 31 -4.85 -3.69 9.02
C TRP A 31 -4.16 -5.05 9.20
N ASP A 32 -4.02 -5.49 10.45
CA ASP A 32 -3.33 -6.75 10.77
C ASP A 32 -4.13 -7.96 10.27
N ASN A 33 -5.47 -7.86 10.33
CA ASN A 33 -6.40 -8.79 9.73
C ASN A 33 -7.61 -8.02 9.17
N ALA A 34 -7.83 -8.08 7.88
CA ALA A 34 -8.95 -7.39 7.23
C ALA A 34 -10.32 -7.90 7.71
N ALA A 35 -10.41 -9.18 8.11
CA ALA A 35 -11.64 -9.77 8.64
C ALA A 35 -12.11 -9.15 9.96
N ASP A 36 -11.21 -8.52 10.73
CA ASP A 36 -11.57 -7.85 11.98
C ASP A 36 -12.31 -6.51 11.74
N VAL A 37 -12.29 -6.03 10.52
CA VAL A 37 -12.80 -4.70 10.15
C VAL A 37 -13.86 -4.77 9.05
N VAL A 38 -13.74 -5.72 8.12
CA VAL A 38 -14.65 -5.89 6.99
C VAL A 38 -15.64 -7.00 7.29
N ILE A 39 -16.94 -6.68 7.32
CA ILE A 39 -18.02 -7.65 7.60
C ILE A 39 -18.04 -8.71 6.49
N GLY A 40 -17.89 -10.00 6.86
CA GLY A 40 -17.79 -11.09 5.90
C GLY A 40 -16.48 -11.14 5.11
N GLY A 41 -15.54 -10.26 5.45
CA GLY A 41 -14.20 -10.23 4.84
C GLY A 41 -13.40 -11.49 5.13
N ARG A 42 -12.45 -11.78 4.24
CA ARG A 42 -11.44 -12.84 4.44
C ARG A 42 -10.09 -12.24 4.10
N ASP A 43 -9.08 -12.57 4.89
CA ASP A 43 -7.72 -12.24 4.49
C ASP A 43 -7.37 -12.97 3.21
N MET A 44 -6.94 -12.22 2.22
CA MET A 44 -6.30 -12.82 1.07
C MET A 44 -4.96 -13.40 1.55
N ASN A 45 -4.75 -14.68 1.28
CA ASN A 45 -3.48 -15.33 1.61
C ASN A 45 -2.31 -14.45 1.17
N SER A 46 -1.43 -14.17 2.09
CA SER A 46 -0.26 -13.31 1.90
C SER A 46 0.63 -13.71 0.71
N ASN A 47 0.58 -14.98 0.32
CA ASN A 47 1.32 -15.51 -0.82
C ASN A 47 0.67 -15.22 -2.18
N ALA A 48 -0.55 -14.66 -2.22
CA ALA A 48 -1.24 -14.35 -3.48
C ALA A 48 -0.53 -13.24 -4.30
N ALA A 49 0.31 -12.44 -3.64
CA ALA A 49 1.10 -11.39 -4.32
C ALA A 49 2.31 -11.96 -5.10
N ILE A 50 2.78 -13.16 -4.73
CA ILE A 50 3.94 -13.79 -5.38
C ILE A 50 3.40 -14.97 -6.21
N PRO A 51 3.64 -14.99 -7.53
CA PRO A 51 3.30 -16.16 -8.34
C PRO A 51 3.96 -17.42 -7.78
N ARG A 52 3.23 -18.54 -7.80
CA ARG A 52 3.66 -19.81 -7.17
C ARG A 52 5.03 -20.28 -7.66
N GLU A 53 5.35 -19.99 -8.91
CA GLU A 53 6.62 -20.33 -9.54
C GLU A 53 7.82 -19.66 -8.84
N PHE A 54 7.59 -18.54 -8.18
CA PHE A 54 8.63 -17.75 -7.50
C PHE A 54 8.59 -17.88 -5.98
N SER A 55 7.59 -18.55 -5.41
CA SER A 55 7.43 -18.70 -3.95
C SER A 55 8.59 -19.49 -3.31
N ASN A 56 9.27 -20.33 -4.09
CA ASN A 56 10.41 -21.14 -3.65
C ASN A 56 11.77 -20.57 -4.09
N HIS A 57 11.83 -19.31 -4.53
CA HIS A 57 13.11 -18.69 -4.89
C HIS A 57 14.02 -18.62 -3.66
N PRO A 58 15.30 -19.04 -3.76
CA PRO A 58 16.20 -19.15 -2.62
C PRO A 58 16.51 -17.83 -1.92
N SER A 59 16.43 -16.72 -2.66
CA SER A 59 16.66 -15.37 -2.14
C SER A 59 15.33 -14.73 -1.71
N PHE A 60 15.19 -14.48 -0.41
CA PHE A 60 14.04 -13.74 0.13
C PHE A 60 13.93 -12.32 -0.42
N VAL A 61 15.06 -11.64 -0.66
CA VAL A 61 15.05 -10.30 -1.24
C VAL A 61 14.49 -10.32 -2.67
N ASP A 62 14.86 -11.32 -3.47
CA ASP A 62 14.31 -11.45 -4.83
C ASP A 62 12.82 -11.80 -4.79
N GLN A 63 12.35 -12.60 -3.82
CA GLN A 63 10.92 -12.85 -3.60
C GLN A 63 10.16 -11.54 -3.29
N MET A 64 10.70 -10.70 -2.41
CA MET A 64 10.08 -9.40 -2.09
C MET A 64 10.06 -8.46 -3.31
N MET A 65 11.14 -8.42 -4.10
CA MET A 65 11.18 -7.63 -5.32
C MET A 65 10.16 -8.11 -6.36
N LEU A 66 9.97 -9.41 -6.50
CA LEU A 66 8.94 -9.98 -7.37
C LEU A 66 7.53 -9.67 -6.86
N ALA A 67 7.30 -9.75 -5.55
CA ALA A 67 6.02 -9.38 -4.95
C ALA A 67 5.69 -7.90 -5.20
N ASP A 68 6.66 -6.99 -5.04
CA ASP A 68 6.50 -5.59 -5.38
C ASP A 68 6.16 -5.37 -6.86
N MET A 69 6.81 -6.10 -7.75
CA MET A 69 6.52 -6.02 -9.18
C MET A 69 5.12 -6.51 -9.55
N CYS A 70 4.60 -7.52 -8.85
CA CYS A 70 3.31 -8.11 -9.15
C CYS A 70 2.14 -7.43 -8.44
N ALA A 71 2.37 -6.80 -7.28
CA ALA A 71 1.33 -6.22 -6.45
C ALA A 71 1.48 -4.70 -6.26
N TYR A 72 2.54 -4.25 -5.60
CA TYR A 72 2.68 -2.84 -5.23
C TYR A 72 2.89 -1.93 -6.44
N LEU A 73 3.74 -2.33 -7.38
CA LEU A 73 4.04 -1.53 -8.57
C LEU A 73 2.78 -1.27 -9.42
N PRO A 74 2.01 -2.28 -9.88
CA PRO A 74 0.84 -2.04 -10.72
C PRO A 74 -0.33 -1.41 -9.95
N ASN A 75 -0.61 -1.88 -8.72
CA ASN A 75 -1.84 -1.53 -8.02
C ASN A 75 -1.73 -0.22 -7.20
N ASP A 76 -0.52 0.24 -6.86
CA ASP A 76 -0.32 1.50 -6.15
C ASP A 76 0.39 2.53 -7.01
N ILE A 77 1.67 2.32 -7.34
CA ILE A 77 2.51 3.36 -7.97
C ILE A 77 2.04 3.68 -9.38
N LEU A 78 1.88 2.68 -10.24
CA LEU A 78 1.47 2.91 -11.64
C LEU A 78 0.03 3.38 -11.73
N CYS A 79 -0.85 2.86 -10.89
CA CYS A 79 -2.24 3.31 -10.82
C CYS A 79 -2.34 4.80 -10.43
N LYS A 80 -1.57 5.27 -9.45
CA LYS A 80 -1.53 6.69 -9.06
C LYS A 80 -1.02 7.57 -10.19
N VAL A 81 0.11 7.18 -10.79
CA VAL A 81 0.74 7.97 -11.85
C VAL A 81 -0.19 8.07 -13.05
N ASP A 82 -0.76 6.94 -13.47
CA ASP A 82 -1.68 6.91 -14.61
C ASP A 82 -2.92 7.76 -14.35
N ARG A 83 -3.61 7.57 -13.22
CA ARG A 83 -4.83 8.32 -12.88
C ARG A 83 -4.59 9.81 -12.77
N ALA A 84 -3.50 10.21 -12.10
CA ALA A 84 -3.14 11.62 -11.95
C ALA A 84 -2.77 12.27 -13.29
N ALA A 85 -2.04 11.58 -14.14
CA ALA A 85 -1.63 12.07 -15.45
C ALA A 85 -2.82 12.14 -16.42
N MET A 86 -3.63 11.09 -16.49
CA MET A 86 -4.80 11.03 -17.36
C MET A 86 -5.89 12.02 -16.96
N ALA A 87 -5.98 12.40 -15.69
CA ALA A 87 -6.90 13.47 -15.25
C ALA A 87 -6.65 14.81 -15.97
N VAL A 88 -5.45 15.03 -16.49
CA VAL A 88 -5.07 16.20 -17.28
C VAL A 88 -4.66 15.82 -18.71
N SER A 89 -5.08 14.65 -19.18
CA SER A 89 -4.84 14.12 -20.54
C SER A 89 -3.33 13.98 -20.88
N LEU A 90 -2.49 13.70 -19.88
CA LEU A 90 -1.07 13.49 -20.06
C LEU A 90 -0.74 12.00 -20.06
N GLU A 91 -0.21 11.49 -21.16
CA GLU A 91 0.29 10.14 -21.24
C GLU A 91 1.70 10.05 -20.62
N THR A 92 1.91 9.06 -19.74
CA THR A 92 3.22 8.82 -19.11
C THR A 92 3.88 7.57 -19.67
N ARG A 93 5.21 7.62 -19.78
CA ARG A 93 6.05 6.47 -20.14
C ARG A 93 7.14 6.30 -19.10
N VAL A 94 7.33 5.08 -18.60
CA VAL A 94 8.35 4.75 -17.61
C VAL A 94 9.46 3.95 -18.25
N PRO A 95 10.61 4.58 -18.59
CA PRO A 95 11.68 3.90 -19.36
C PRO A 95 12.23 2.65 -18.68
N LEU A 96 12.31 2.64 -17.34
CA LEU A 96 12.81 1.50 -16.56
C LEU A 96 11.85 0.31 -16.53
N LEU A 97 10.61 0.45 -17.01
CA LEU A 97 9.64 -0.63 -17.18
C LEU A 97 9.66 -1.20 -18.61
N ASN A 98 10.60 -0.77 -19.45
CA ASN A 98 10.82 -1.44 -20.74
C ASN A 98 11.14 -2.92 -20.51
N ARG A 99 10.49 -3.80 -21.26
CA ARG A 99 10.62 -5.26 -21.12
C ARG A 99 12.06 -5.74 -21.08
N ALA A 100 12.91 -5.26 -22.00
CA ALA A 100 14.31 -5.68 -22.06
C ALA A 100 15.08 -5.27 -20.79
N ILE A 101 14.79 -4.10 -20.20
CA ILE A 101 15.41 -3.63 -18.95
C ILE A 101 14.94 -4.50 -17.79
N VAL A 102 13.64 -4.79 -17.70
CA VAL A 102 13.07 -5.63 -16.63
C VAL A 102 13.65 -7.05 -16.70
N GLU A 103 13.66 -7.69 -17.88
CA GLU A 103 14.22 -9.01 -18.05
C GLU A 103 15.73 -9.05 -17.72
N HIS A 104 16.48 -8.03 -18.11
CA HIS A 104 17.89 -7.92 -17.75
C HIS A 104 18.06 -7.78 -16.23
N ALA A 105 17.28 -6.91 -15.57
CA ALA A 105 17.34 -6.71 -14.13
C ALA A 105 16.95 -7.97 -13.34
N LEU A 106 15.98 -8.74 -13.80
CA LEU A 106 15.59 -10.01 -13.17
C LEU A 106 16.71 -11.06 -13.23
N ARG A 107 17.42 -11.15 -14.36
CA ARG A 107 18.56 -12.08 -14.52
C ARG A 107 19.82 -11.66 -13.78
N MET A 108 19.90 -10.40 -13.35
CA MET A 108 21.07 -9.86 -12.67
C MET A 108 21.20 -10.47 -11.26
N PRO A 109 22.37 -10.98 -10.86
CA PRO A 109 22.62 -11.44 -9.49
C PRO A 109 22.37 -10.35 -8.46
N LEU A 110 21.92 -10.74 -7.27
CA LEU A 110 21.61 -9.80 -6.18
C LEU A 110 22.83 -8.96 -5.80
N SER A 111 24.04 -9.54 -5.80
CA SER A 111 25.29 -8.83 -5.55
C SER A 111 25.58 -7.67 -6.50
N HIS A 112 24.99 -7.71 -7.70
CA HIS A 112 25.10 -6.60 -8.66
C HIS A 112 23.98 -5.57 -8.48
N LYS A 113 22.84 -5.96 -7.89
CA LYS A 113 21.70 -5.05 -7.59
C LYS A 113 21.98 -4.21 -6.34
N LEU A 114 22.64 -4.82 -5.36
CA LEU A 114 23.00 -4.23 -4.07
C LEU A 114 24.53 -4.23 -3.90
N SER A 115 25.09 -3.14 -3.42
CA SER A 115 26.49 -3.04 -3.05
C SER A 115 26.64 -2.15 -1.81
N ASN A 116 27.28 -2.68 -0.76
CA ASN A 116 27.47 -1.98 0.53
C ASN A 116 26.14 -1.36 1.05
N ASP A 117 25.08 -2.17 1.09
CA ASP A 117 23.74 -1.79 1.51
C ASP A 117 23.07 -0.69 0.64
N LEU A 118 23.71 -0.30 -0.46
CA LEU A 118 23.15 0.64 -1.41
C LEU A 118 22.40 -0.10 -2.51
N GLY A 119 21.08 0.11 -2.57
CA GLY A 119 20.25 -0.38 -3.64
C GLY A 119 20.45 0.38 -4.96
N LYS A 120 19.97 -0.22 -6.06
CA LYS A 120 20.02 0.37 -7.42
C LYS A 120 21.47 0.61 -7.89
N TRP A 121 22.39 -0.25 -7.50
CA TRP A 121 23.81 -0.04 -7.71
C TRP A 121 24.20 0.23 -9.17
N PRO A 122 23.74 -0.53 -10.18
CA PRO A 122 24.06 -0.27 -11.59
C PRO A 122 23.62 1.13 -12.06
N LEU A 123 22.43 1.56 -11.65
CA LEU A 123 21.91 2.88 -12.01
C LEU A 123 22.74 3.99 -11.35
N ARG A 124 23.18 3.80 -10.11
CA ARG A 124 24.09 4.73 -9.41
C ARG A 124 25.42 4.84 -10.14
N GLN A 125 26.00 3.72 -10.58
CA GLN A 125 27.26 3.73 -11.33
C GLN A 125 27.16 4.51 -12.65
N ILE A 126 26.05 4.39 -13.35
CA ILE A 126 25.80 5.17 -14.56
C ILE A 126 25.63 6.65 -14.23
N LEU A 127 24.90 6.96 -13.18
CA LEU A 127 24.57 8.32 -12.77
C LEU A 127 25.79 9.08 -12.25
N TYR A 128 26.69 8.43 -11.51
CA TYR A 128 27.92 9.05 -10.99
C TYR A 128 28.90 9.50 -12.08
N LYS A 129 28.78 8.98 -13.30
CA LYS A 129 29.56 9.44 -14.43
C LYS A 129 29.07 10.80 -14.97
N ARG A 130 27.86 11.24 -14.58
CA ARG A 130 27.22 12.43 -15.12
C ARG A 130 26.85 13.46 -14.06
N VAL A 131 26.63 13.02 -12.82
CA VAL A 131 26.15 13.85 -11.72
C VAL A 131 27.05 13.61 -10.50
N PRO A 132 27.51 14.65 -9.80
CA PRO A 132 28.31 14.52 -8.60
C PRO A 132 27.59 13.71 -7.51
N ARG A 133 28.30 12.80 -6.85
CA ARG A 133 27.74 11.91 -5.82
C ARG A 133 26.99 12.65 -4.71
N GLN A 134 27.51 13.81 -4.28
CA GLN A 134 26.93 14.62 -3.22
C GLN A 134 25.48 15.04 -3.49
N LEU A 135 25.11 15.19 -4.77
CA LEU A 135 23.74 15.54 -5.17
C LEU A 135 22.80 14.34 -5.13
N ILE A 136 23.34 13.12 -5.19
CA ILE A 136 22.58 11.86 -5.25
C ILE A 136 22.51 11.19 -3.88
N GLU A 137 23.66 11.15 -3.15
CA GLU A 137 23.82 10.49 -1.85
C GLU A 137 23.29 11.37 -0.70
N ARG A 138 22.05 11.83 -0.83
CA ARG A 138 21.36 12.56 0.24
C ARG A 138 20.38 11.65 0.96
N ARG A 139 20.07 11.97 2.22
CA ARG A 139 19.06 11.26 2.99
C ARG A 139 17.72 11.28 2.23
N LYS A 140 17.14 10.11 2.04
CA LYS A 140 15.82 10.00 1.41
C LYS A 140 14.78 10.69 2.29
N MET A 141 14.00 11.57 1.70
CA MET A 141 12.81 12.14 2.30
C MET A 141 11.60 11.52 1.59
N GLY A 142 10.70 10.87 2.37
CA GLY A 142 9.48 10.30 1.83
C GLY A 142 8.49 11.39 1.42
N PHE A 143 7.54 11.05 0.56
CA PHE A 143 6.40 11.90 0.19
C PHE A 143 5.27 11.83 1.23
N GLY A 144 5.62 11.60 2.50
CA GLY A 144 4.63 11.52 3.57
C GLY A 144 3.91 12.85 3.75
N ILE A 145 2.59 12.82 3.67
CA ILE A 145 1.72 13.93 4.07
C ILE A 145 1.46 13.86 5.58
N PRO A 146 1.21 14.96 6.26
CA PRO A 146 0.92 14.97 7.69
C PRO A 146 -0.52 14.51 7.98
N LEU A 147 -0.88 13.32 7.50
CA LEU A 147 -2.23 12.76 7.56
C LEU A 147 -2.76 12.67 8.99
N ASP A 148 -1.88 12.34 9.93
CA ASP A 148 -2.18 12.27 11.35
C ASP A 148 -2.77 13.60 11.87
N SER A 149 -2.05 14.69 11.67
CA SER A 149 -2.51 16.01 12.09
C SER A 149 -3.71 16.52 11.28
N TRP A 150 -3.81 16.13 10.02
CA TRP A 150 -4.96 16.50 9.19
C TRP A 150 -6.25 15.85 9.68
N LEU A 151 -6.22 14.58 10.03
CA LEU A 151 -7.41 13.87 10.55
C LEU A 151 -7.82 14.37 11.93
N ARG A 152 -6.87 14.83 12.76
CA ARG A 152 -7.19 15.49 14.04
C ARG A 152 -7.61 16.95 13.91
N GLY A 153 -7.32 17.58 12.76
CA GLY A 153 -7.54 19.00 12.49
C GLY A 153 -8.47 19.25 11.30
N PRO A 154 -7.95 19.76 10.17
CA PRO A 154 -8.79 20.24 9.06
C PRO A 154 -9.70 19.20 8.43
N LEU A 155 -9.35 17.92 8.47
CA LEU A 155 -10.18 16.84 7.93
C LEU A 155 -11.05 16.15 8.97
N ARG A 156 -11.03 16.61 10.23
CA ARG A 156 -11.73 15.94 11.34
C ARG A 156 -13.23 15.80 11.09
N ALA A 157 -13.91 16.89 10.80
CA ALA A 157 -15.36 16.87 10.59
C ALA A 157 -15.77 15.98 9.40
N TRP A 158 -15.01 16.02 8.32
CA TRP A 158 -15.22 15.15 7.18
C TRP A 158 -14.98 13.66 7.52
N ALA A 159 -13.96 13.35 8.31
CA ALA A 159 -13.69 11.99 8.73
C ALA A 159 -14.76 11.46 9.72
N GLU A 160 -15.22 12.29 10.67
CA GLU A 160 -16.28 11.95 11.62
C GLU A 160 -17.60 11.68 10.89
N ASP A 161 -17.94 12.44 9.83
CA ASP A 161 -19.14 12.20 9.01
C ASP A 161 -19.08 10.85 8.27
N LEU A 162 -17.95 10.56 7.62
CA LEU A 162 -17.78 9.32 6.85
C LEU A 162 -17.67 8.07 7.74
N LEU A 163 -17.18 8.22 8.97
CA LEU A 163 -16.99 7.14 9.95
C LEU A 163 -18.07 7.14 11.03
N ASP A 164 -19.19 7.83 10.81
CA ASP A 164 -20.32 7.81 11.72
C ASP A 164 -20.83 6.37 11.93
N GLU A 165 -21.08 6.01 13.20
CA GLU A 165 -21.44 4.63 13.56
C GLU A 165 -22.76 4.19 12.93
N SER A 166 -23.75 5.08 12.87
CA SER A 166 -25.06 4.79 12.27
C SER A 166 -24.94 4.58 10.76
N ARG A 167 -24.12 5.38 10.11
CA ARG A 167 -23.80 5.26 8.70
C ARG A 167 -23.08 3.93 8.38
N LEU A 168 -22.01 3.60 9.10
CA LEU A 168 -21.28 2.35 8.92
C LEU A 168 -22.19 1.13 9.12
N ARG A 169 -23.07 1.19 10.11
CA ARG A 169 -24.04 0.14 10.42
C ARG A 169 -25.08 -0.02 9.32
N GLN A 170 -25.56 1.09 8.76
CA GLN A 170 -26.54 1.07 7.66
C GLN A 170 -25.93 0.56 6.37
N GLU A 171 -24.68 0.92 6.08
CA GLU A 171 -23.97 0.52 4.87
C GLU A 171 -23.52 -0.96 4.91
N GLY A 172 -23.17 -1.50 6.08
CA GLY A 172 -22.92 -2.92 6.31
C GLY A 172 -21.60 -3.46 5.76
N TYR A 173 -20.64 -2.61 5.41
CA TYR A 173 -19.33 -3.05 4.90
C TYR A 173 -18.29 -3.23 5.99
N PHE A 174 -18.31 -2.37 7.00
CA PHE A 174 -17.32 -2.35 8.08
C PHE A 174 -17.97 -2.60 9.44
N ASP A 175 -17.20 -3.22 10.35
CA ASP A 175 -17.59 -3.33 11.75
C ASP A 175 -17.49 -1.94 12.42
N PRO A 176 -18.61 -1.33 12.81
CA PRO A 176 -18.61 -0.01 13.42
C PRO A 176 -17.81 0.06 14.72
N THR A 177 -17.79 -1.03 15.50
CA THR A 177 -17.09 -1.11 16.78
C THR A 177 -15.57 -1.07 16.59
N ALA A 178 -15.07 -1.83 15.63
CA ALA A 178 -13.64 -1.84 15.29
C ALA A 178 -13.19 -0.48 14.77
N ILE A 179 -13.97 0.13 13.88
CA ILE A 179 -13.67 1.46 13.35
C ILE A 179 -13.71 2.51 14.46
N ARG A 180 -14.75 2.53 15.30
CA ARG A 180 -14.89 3.48 16.41
C ARG A 180 -13.70 3.43 17.36
N ARG A 181 -13.25 2.22 17.70
CA ARG A 181 -12.07 2.04 18.55
C ARG A 181 -10.82 2.71 17.94
N SER A 182 -10.58 2.51 16.63
CA SER A 182 -9.46 3.15 15.95
C SER A 182 -9.59 4.67 15.89
N VAL A 183 -10.80 5.20 15.68
CA VAL A 183 -11.09 6.64 15.73
C VAL A 183 -10.77 7.20 17.11
N ASP A 184 -11.24 6.57 18.19
CA ASP A 184 -11.04 7.04 19.56
C ASP A 184 -9.54 7.03 19.95
N LEU A 185 -8.80 5.99 19.57
CA LEU A 185 -7.36 5.91 19.77
C LEU A 185 -6.62 7.02 19.03
N HIS A 186 -7.01 7.27 17.77
CA HIS A 186 -6.40 8.30 16.96
C HIS A 186 -6.71 9.70 17.47
N MET A 187 -7.99 10.02 17.70
CA MET A 187 -8.43 11.35 18.11
C MET A 187 -7.96 11.71 19.52
N SER A 188 -7.82 10.75 20.42
CA SER A 188 -7.26 10.97 21.77
C SER A 188 -5.74 11.11 21.78
N GLY A 189 -5.04 10.84 20.66
CA GLY A 189 -3.58 10.86 20.59
C GLY A 189 -2.89 9.66 21.25
N LYS A 190 -3.65 8.65 21.71
CA LYS A 190 -3.10 7.43 22.33
C LYS A 190 -2.37 6.54 21.34
N ALA A 191 -2.82 6.52 20.07
CA ALA A 191 -2.15 5.84 18.99
C ALA A 191 -2.34 6.59 17.67
N ASN A 192 -1.40 6.40 16.73
CA ASN A 192 -1.55 6.93 15.39
C ASN A 192 -2.19 5.88 14.46
N GLU A 193 -3.50 5.93 14.32
CA GLU A 193 -4.30 5.06 13.45
C GLU A 193 -4.58 5.69 12.06
N SER A 194 -3.90 6.78 11.70
CA SER A 194 -4.20 7.56 10.49
C SER A 194 -4.18 6.73 9.20
N SER A 195 -3.21 5.83 9.05
CA SER A 195 -3.12 4.99 7.85
C SER A 195 -4.26 3.97 7.75
N ARG A 196 -4.67 3.39 8.88
CA ARG A 196 -5.81 2.46 8.95
C ARG A 196 -7.11 3.16 8.62
N LEU A 197 -7.36 4.29 9.29
CA LEU A 197 -8.55 5.10 9.06
C LEU A 197 -8.61 5.63 7.63
N TRP A 198 -7.47 5.99 7.04
CA TRP A 198 -7.42 6.48 5.67
C TRP A 198 -7.91 5.46 4.65
N CYS A 199 -7.60 4.18 4.81
CA CYS A 199 -8.11 3.13 3.93
C CYS A 199 -9.65 3.08 3.95
N VAL A 200 -10.24 3.15 5.13
CA VAL A 200 -11.70 3.14 5.31
C VAL A 200 -12.32 4.42 4.76
N LEU A 201 -11.73 5.58 5.07
CA LEU A 201 -12.18 6.89 4.58
C LEU A 201 -12.18 6.98 3.06
N MET A 202 -11.15 6.45 2.39
CA MET A 202 -11.09 6.44 0.94
C MET A 202 -12.18 5.57 0.32
N PHE A 203 -12.47 4.41 0.92
CA PHE A 203 -13.58 3.57 0.50
C PHE A 203 -14.93 4.29 0.69
N GLN A 204 -15.16 4.88 1.86
CA GLN A 204 -16.39 5.60 2.16
C GLN A 204 -16.61 6.82 1.25
N ALA A 205 -15.55 7.58 0.99
CA ALA A 205 -15.60 8.71 0.07
C ALA A 205 -15.89 8.26 -1.37
N TRP A 206 -15.25 7.18 -1.81
CA TRP A 206 -15.50 6.59 -3.13
C TRP A 206 -16.95 6.11 -3.24
N GLN A 207 -17.44 5.38 -2.24
CA GLN A 207 -18.82 4.89 -2.22
C GLN A 207 -19.83 6.06 -2.26
N ALA A 208 -19.60 7.09 -1.46
CA ALA A 208 -20.46 8.26 -1.43
C ALA A 208 -20.54 8.96 -2.79
N SER A 209 -19.42 9.05 -3.52
CA SER A 209 -19.37 9.67 -4.85
C SER A 209 -20.04 8.83 -5.94
N HIS A 210 -20.04 7.50 -5.81
CA HIS A 210 -20.57 6.60 -6.85
C HIS A 210 -21.95 6.01 -6.51
N ARG A 211 -22.48 6.27 -5.32
CA ARG A 211 -23.78 5.71 -4.87
C ARG A 211 -24.91 5.98 -5.85
N ASN A 212 -24.98 7.17 -6.41
CA ASN A 212 -26.05 7.55 -7.36
C ASN A 212 -25.88 6.85 -8.72
N GLU A 213 -24.66 6.59 -9.15
CA GLU A 213 -24.40 5.87 -10.42
C GLU A 213 -24.79 4.40 -10.30
N TRP A 214 -24.49 3.75 -9.16
CA TRP A 214 -24.85 2.36 -8.92
C TRP A 214 -26.37 2.15 -8.82
N LEU A 215 -27.10 3.06 -8.19
CA LEU A 215 -28.55 3.00 -8.06
C LEU A 215 -29.26 3.21 -9.40
N GLN A 216 -28.62 3.84 -10.38
CA GLN A 216 -29.17 4.07 -11.72
C GLN A 216 -28.89 2.92 -12.72
N ARG A 217 -27.95 2.01 -12.41
CA ARG A 217 -27.65 0.85 -13.26
C ARG A 217 -28.80 -0.18 -13.15
N LYS A 218 -29.43 -0.47 -14.28
CA LYS A 218 -30.48 -1.52 -14.35
C LYS A 218 -29.86 -2.90 -14.08
N PRO A 219 -30.56 -3.83 -13.39
CA PRO A 219 -30.04 -5.15 -13.06
C PRO A 219 -29.52 -5.99 -14.24
N ALA A 220 -29.97 -5.71 -15.46
CA ALA A 220 -29.55 -6.41 -16.68
C ALA A 220 -28.10 -6.11 -17.11
N GLU A 221 -27.48 -5.02 -16.66
CA GLU A 221 -26.10 -4.65 -17.02
C GLU A 221 -25.05 -5.32 -16.09
N ILE A 222 -25.48 -5.85 -14.96
CA ILE A 222 -24.59 -6.48 -13.96
C ILE A 222 -24.31 -7.96 -14.29
N ALA A 223 -25.09 -8.58 -15.15
CA ALA A 223 -24.99 -10.00 -15.50
C ALA A 223 -23.90 -10.34 -16.55
N HIS A 224 -23.18 -9.36 -17.07
CA HIS A 224 -22.18 -9.53 -18.14
C HIS A 224 -20.78 -9.01 -17.79
N VAL A 225 -20.42 -8.89 -16.49
CA VAL A 225 -19.06 -8.56 -16.05
C VAL A 225 -18.40 -9.77 -15.39
#